data_e8c05eab24e478347f6494d784c358be
#
_entry.id   e8c05eab24e478347f6494d784c358be
#
_cell.length_a   1.000
_cell.length_b   1.000
_cell.length_c   1.000
_cell.angle_alpha   90.00
_cell.angle_beta   90.00
_cell.angle_gamma   90.00
#
_symmetry.space_group_name_H-M   'P 1'
#
loop_
_entity.id
_entity.type
_entity.pdbx_description
1 polymer ?
#
loop_
_entity_poly.entity_id
_entity_poly.type
_entity_poly.pdbx_seq_one_letter_code
_entity_poly.pdbx_strand_id
1 'polypeptide(L)'
;VFVLFLLLRRDRIDVTGVICLTNLNLTHMTVALKAELPASRRQPAGRKSQQRVKEILQAGREVFSERGYERATTSEIAQRLGISEATVFSYFRGKRELCARVIGDWYDEIIAAIESGLPRDGSVRQQFAFIVRTHLRLMLVNGTDLCALVLSEGRARHHELGEALTELQRRYTAPLMRVLAQGQETRQIRSDMPLRLLRSMVFGPMEHVLWDATLANRHIDIDATADQLIDVLWAALIPPDVAANALQRFKAEVDEATRRFEESSRKAPGGARGERTPGD
;
A
#
# COMPACT_ATOMS: atom_id res chain seq x y z
N VAL A 1 -8.03 -19.48 -4.60
CA VAL A 1 -9.25 -19.45 -5.46
C VAL A 1 -10.52 -19.15 -4.65
N PHE A 2 -10.47 -18.33 -3.56
CA PHE A 2 -11.69 -18.12 -2.72
C PHE A 2 -11.85 -16.67 -2.20
N VAL A 3 -11.37 -15.65 -2.88
CA VAL A 3 -11.48 -14.25 -2.42
C VAL A 3 -12.21 -13.31 -3.41
N LEU A 4 -12.80 -13.83 -4.51
CA LEU A 4 -13.46 -12.98 -5.52
C LEU A 4 -14.98 -12.89 -5.40
N PHE A 5 -15.62 -13.25 -4.28
CA PHE A 5 -17.11 -13.40 -4.27
C PHE A 5 -17.87 -12.49 -3.30
N LEU A 6 -17.39 -11.30 -2.95
CA LEU A 6 -18.09 -10.49 -1.93
C LEU A 6 -18.20 -8.98 -2.19
N LEU A 7 -18.33 -8.55 -3.44
CA LEU A 7 -18.64 -7.14 -3.77
C LEU A 7 -19.83 -6.96 -4.74
N LEU A 8 -20.74 -7.93 -4.81
CA LEU A 8 -21.97 -7.77 -5.59
C LEU A 8 -23.20 -8.08 -4.73
N ARG A 9 -23.67 -7.13 -3.95
CA ARG A 9 -25.09 -7.03 -3.59
C ARG A 9 -25.49 -5.60 -3.23
N ARG A 10 -26.46 -5.13 -4.03
CA ARG A 10 -27.39 -4.00 -3.88
C ARG A 10 -26.83 -2.62 -4.19
N ASP A 11 -27.06 -2.20 -5.46
CA ASP A 11 -28.07 -1.17 -5.68
C ASP A 11 -28.52 -1.27 -7.15
N ARG A 12 -29.84 -1.38 -7.34
CA ARG A 12 -30.50 -1.23 -8.65
C ARG A 12 -30.34 0.23 -9.05
N ILE A 13 -29.55 0.51 -10.08
CA ILE A 13 -29.59 1.81 -10.74
C ILE A 13 -30.52 1.69 -11.92
N ASP A 14 -31.64 2.41 -11.81
CA ASP A 14 -32.59 2.67 -12.87
C ASP A 14 -31.90 3.52 -13.96
N VAL A 15 -31.95 3.02 -15.20
CA VAL A 15 -31.30 3.65 -16.36
C VAL A 15 -32.30 4.52 -17.08
N THR A 16 -32.64 5.69 -16.52
CA THR A 16 -33.27 6.78 -17.28
C THR A 16 -33.04 8.12 -16.57
N GLY A 17 -32.08 8.90 -17.06
CA GLY A 17 -31.88 10.25 -16.54
C GLY A 17 -30.58 10.88 -17.03
N VAL A 18 -30.52 11.16 -18.34
CA VAL A 18 -29.53 12.09 -18.90
C VAL A 18 -29.83 13.48 -18.34
N ILE A 19 -29.01 13.99 -17.44
CA ILE A 19 -28.95 15.41 -17.11
C ILE A 19 -27.55 15.93 -17.35
N CYS A 20 -27.47 16.73 -18.40
CA CYS A 20 -26.37 17.62 -18.75
C CYS A 20 -26.22 18.66 -17.64
N LEU A 21 -25.08 18.70 -16.95
CA LEU A 21 -24.67 19.84 -16.14
C LEU A 21 -23.24 20.23 -16.50
N THR A 22 -23.19 21.16 -17.43
CA THR A 22 -22.05 22.02 -17.70
C THR A 22 -21.84 23.01 -16.53
N ASN A 23 -20.58 23.20 -16.15
CA ASN A 23 -20.05 24.32 -15.36
C ASN A 23 -20.54 24.45 -13.89
N LEU A 24 -19.71 23.96 -12.98
CA LEU A 24 -19.63 24.51 -11.62
C LEU A 24 -18.17 24.68 -11.20
N ASN A 25 -17.84 25.92 -10.88
CA ASN A 25 -16.56 26.47 -10.47
C ASN A 25 -15.81 25.64 -9.42
N LEU A 26 -14.58 25.25 -9.74
CA LEU A 26 -13.65 24.48 -8.88
C LEU A 26 -12.88 25.35 -7.88
N THR A 27 -13.37 26.53 -7.49
CA THR A 27 -12.57 27.47 -6.68
C THR A 27 -12.95 27.56 -5.19
N HIS A 28 -13.96 26.82 -4.71
CA HIS A 28 -14.39 26.93 -3.30
C HIS A 28 -14.71 25.60 -2.60
N MET A 29 -13.88 24.56 -2.78
CA MET A 29 -14.06 23.32 -2.01
C MET A 29 -12.78 22.88 -1.27
N THR A 30 -12.01 23.83 -0.77
CA THR A 30 -10.86 23.60 0.12
C THR A 30 -11.22 23.88 1.59
N VAL A 31 -12.46 23.68 1.99
CA VAL A 31 -12.86 23.83 3.40
C VAL A 31 -13.53 22.58 3.88
N ALA A 32 -12.84 21.90 4.81
CA ALA A 32 -13.38 21.05 5.86
C ALA A 32 -14.10 19.75 5.43
N LEU A 33 -13.36 18.69 5.22
CA LEU A 33 -13.76 17.39 5.75
C LEU A 33 -12.61 16.82 6.60
N LYS A 34 -12.34 17.46 7.72
CA LYS A 34 -11.90 16.74 8.91
C LYS A 34 -13.09 15.88 9.35
N ALA A 35 -13.18 14.65 8.83
CA ALA A 35 -13.98 13.62 9.46
C ALA A 35 -13.30 13.38 10.82
N GLU A 36 -13.79 14.07 11.84
CA GLU A 36 -13.34 13.91 13.21
C GLU A 36 -13.70 12.48 13.62
N LEU A 37 -12.67 11.67 13.89
CA LEU A 37 -12.83 10.55 14.82
C LEU A 37 -13.62 11.10 16.00
N PRO A 38 -14.68 10.43 16.49
CA PRO A 38 -15.57 10.97 17.51
C PRO A 38 -14.74 11.53 18.66
N ALA A 39 -14.88 12.82 18.89
CA ALA A 39 -14.04 13.57 19.81
C ALA A 39 -13.96 12.85 21.16
N SER A 40 -12.74 12.57 21.62
CA SER A 40 -12.47 12.07 22.97
C SER A 40 -13.28 12.86 24.00
N ARG A 41 -13.84 12.19 24.96
CA ARG A 41 -14.73 12.79 25.98
C ARG A 41 -14.09 13.98 26.72
N ARG A 42 -12.78 14.05 26.74
CA ARG A 42 -11.97 15.12 27.31
C ARG A 42 -10.85 15.45 26.35
N GLN A 43 -10.94 16.58 25.64
CA GLN A 43 -9.78 17.09 24.91
C GLN A 43 -8.69 17.41 25.95
N PRO A 44 -7.48 16.86 25.80
CA PRO A 44 -6.42 17.06 26.76
C PRO A 44 -5.97 18.54 26.71
N ALA A 45 -6.47 19.36 27.65
CA ALA A 45 -6.23 20.79 27.71
C ALA A 45 -4.86 21.19 28.32
N GLY A 46 -4.07 20.22 28.83
CA GLY A 46 -2.79 20.51 29.48
C GLY A 46 -1.74 19.42 29.27
N ARG A 47 -0.44 19.78 29.47
CA ARG A 47 0.69 18.84 29.30
C ARG A 47 0.51 17.52 30.04
N LYS A 48 0.02 17.55 31.29
CA LYS A 48 -0.23 16.33 32.10
C LYS A 48 -1.32 15.46 31.48
N SER A 49 -2.37 16.04 30.93
CA SER A 49 -3.46 15.32 30.28
C SER A 49 -3.01 14.69 28.96
N GLN A 50 -2.21 15.41 28.17
CA GLN A 50 -1.62 14.89 26.93
C GLN A 50 -0.65 13.75 27.20
N GLN A 51 0.17 13.87 28.27
CA GLN A 51 1.07 12.80 28.68
C GLN A 51 0.29 11.54 29.09
N ARG A 52 -0.80 11.71 29.86
CA ARG A 52 -1.65 10.60 30.30
C ARG A 52 -2.30 9.90 29.10
N VAL A 53 -2.77 10.62 28.10
CA VAL A 53 -3.29 10.02 26.86
C VAL A 53 -2.24 9.18 26.16
N LYS A 54 -1.00 9.67 26.02
CA LYS A 54 0.11 8.91 25.43
C LYS A 54 0.40 7.62 26.21
N GLU A 55 0.43 7.69 27.54
CA GLU A 55 0.65 6.52 28.39
C GLU A 55 -0.46 5.47 28.21
N ILE A 56 -1.73 5.89 28.17
CA ILE A 56 -2.86 4.98 27.96
C ILE A 56 -2.79 4.37 26.55
N LEU A 57 -2.46 5.14 25.53
CA LEU A 57 -2.31 4.64 24.15
C LEU A 57 -1.16 3.64 24.02
N GLN A 58 -0.03 3.90 24.68
CA GLN A 58 1.11 2.98 24.69
C GLN A 58 0.78 1.66 25.39
N ALA A 59 0.18 1.71 26.60
CA ALA A 59 -0.28 0.50 27.29
C ALA A 59 -1.39 -0.23 26.50
N GLY A 60 -2.26 0.52 25.85
CA GLY A 60 -3.28 -0.04 24.96
C GLY A 60 -2.64 -0.79 23.77
N ARG A 61 -1.62 -0.19 23.14
CA ARG A 61 -0.85 -0.83 22.06
C ARG A 61 -0.29 -2.18 22.50
N GLU A 62 0.35 -2.23 23.65
CA GLU A 62 0.93 -3.45 24.24
C GLU A 62 -0.14 -4.51 24.51
N VAL A 63 -1.23 -4.14 25.19
CA VAL A 63 -2.30 -5.08 25.54
C VAL A 63 -3.01 -5.60 24.28
N PHE A 64 -3.32 -4.74 23.31
CA PHE A 64 -3.94 -5.18 22.06
C PHE A 64 -3.01 -6.08 21.23
N SER A 65 -1.72 -5.82 21.21
CA SER A 65 -0.72 -6.66 20.55
C SER A 65 -0.64 -8.05 21.20
N GLU A 66 -0.62 -8.13 22.53
CA GLU A 66 -0.48 -9.38 23.26
C GLU A 66 -1.77 -10.23 23.27
N ARG A 67 -2.94 -9.58 23.35
CA ARG A 67 -4.23 -10.25 23.59
C ARG A 67 -5.14 -10.30 22.37
N GLY A 68 -4.89 -9.45 21.36
CA GLY A 68 -5.86 -9.14 20.32
C GLY A 68 -7.02 -8.28 20.84
N TYR A 69 -7.90 -7.84 19.94
CA TYR A 69 -9.02 -6.96 20.30
C TYR A 69 -10.00 -7.63 21.26
N GLU A 70 -10.42 -8.86 20.98
CA GLU A 70 -11.50 -9.53 21.73
C GLU A 70 -11.16 -9.73 23.20
N ARG A 71 -9.96 -10.21 23.51
CA ARG A 71 -9.54 -10.56 24.88
C ARG A 71 -8.98 -9.40 25.68
N ALA A 72 -8.55 -8.33 25.01
CA ALA A 72 -8.07 -7.12 25.68
C ALA A 72 -9.19 -6.43 26.46
N THR A 73 -8.86 -5.88 27.63
CA THR A 73 -9.80 -5.11 28.47
C THR A 73 -9.21 -3.77 28.87
N THR A 74 -10.07 -2.76 29.05
CA THR A 74 -9.69 -1.45 29.58
C THR A 74 -9.17 -1.54 31.00
N SER A 75 -9.64 -2.52 31.76
CA SER A 75 -9.19 -2.80 33.13
C SER A 75 -7.72 -3.27 33.14
N GLU A 76 -7.33 -4.19 32.26
CA GLU A 76 -5.94 -4.63 32.11
C GLU A 76 -5.00 -3.48 31.74
N ILE A 77 -5.44 -2.59 30.83
CA ILE A 77 -4.68 -1.39 30.43
C ILE A 77 -4.51 -0.44 31.63
N ALA A 78 -5.57 -0.23 32.41
CA ALA A 78 -5.52 0.59 33.63
C ALA A 78 -4.57 0.00 34.68
N GLN A 79 -4.64 -1.32 34.90
CA GLN A 79 -3.78 -2.05 35.83
C GLN A 79 -2.30 -1.91 35.45
N ARG A 80 -1.95 -2.01 34.17
CA ARG A 80 -0.59 -1.88 33.66
C ARG A 80 0.03 -0.49 33.97
N LEU A 81 -0.81 0.53 34.05
CA LEU A 81 -0.41 1.91 34.35
C LEU A 81 -0.54 2.27 35.86
N GLY A 82 -1.06 1.37 36.71
CA GLY A 82 -1.33 1.67 38.08
C GLY A 82 -2.39 2.75 38.30
N ILE A 83 -3.38 2.85 37.39
CA ILE A 83 -4.48 3.83 37.43
C ILE A 83 -5.83 3.10 37.54
N SER A 84 -6.88 3.84 37.89
CA SER A 84 -8.23 3.28 37.86
C SER A 84 -8.77 3.17 36.45
N GLU A 85 -9.62 2.18 36.21
CA GLU A 85 -10.32 2.07 34.90
C GLU A 85 -11.20 3.30 34.61
N ALA A 86 -11.78 3.92 35.67
CA ALA A 86 -12.49 5.19 35.55
C ALA A 86 -11.60 6.31 34.95
N THR A 87 -10.29 6.28 35.23
CA THR A 87 -9.34 7.22 34.63
C THR A 87 -9.24 6.96 33.13
N VAL A 88 -9.15 5.72 32.65
CA VAL A 88 -9.15 5.38 31.23
C VAL A 88 -10.44 5.89 30.57
N PHE A 89 -11.60 5.63 31.17
CA PHE A 89 -12.91 6.09 30.67
C PHE A 89 -13.08 7.63 30.70
N SER A 90 -12.28 8.36 31.46
CA SER A 90 -12.29 9.82 31.39
C SER A 90 -11.68 10.37 30.09
N TYR A 91 -10.83 9.59 29.41
CA TYR A 91 -10.17 9.93 28.16
C TYR A 91 -10.77 9.25 26.95
N PHE A 92 -11.22 8.00 27.07
CA PHE A 92 -11.75 7.18 25.99
C PHE A 92 -13.12 6.62 26.39
N ARG A 93 -14.07 6.59 25.44
CA ARG A 93 -15.44 6.08 25.71
C ARG A 93 -15.49 4.58 25.96
N GLY A 94 -14.42 3.86 25.62
CA GLY A 94 -14.31 2.41 25.80
C GLY A 94 -13.21 1.80 24.93
N LYS A 95 -13.14 0.46 24.99
CA LYS A 95 -12.15 -0.35 24.28
C LYS A 95 -12.09 -0.06 22.77
N ARG A 96 -13.26 0.13 22.14
CA ARG A 96 -13.37 0.42 20.70
C ARG A 96 -12.66 1.71 20.31
N GLU A 97 -12.95 2.82 21.00
CA GLU A 97 -12.32 4.11 20.70
C GLU A 97 -10.82 4.06 20.98
N LEU A 98 -10.42 3.43 22.07
CA LEU A 98 -9.01 3.27 22.41
C LEU A 98 -8.25 2.46 21.35
N CYS A 99 -8.80 1.33 20.91
CA CYS A 99 -8.20 0.50 19.88
C CYS A 99 -8.12 1.23 18.52
N ALA A 100 -9.19 1.88 18.10
CA ALA A 100 -9.21 2.68 16.87
C ALA A 100 -8.15 3.79 16.89
N ARG A 101 -7.94 4.42 18.06
CA ARG A 101 -6.91 5.44 18.24
C ARG A 101 -5.50 4.85 18.23
N VAL A 102 -5.27 3.71 18.84
CA VAL A 102 -3.97 3.00 18.78
C VAL A 102 -3.60 2.65 17.35
N ILE A 103 -4.55 2.09 16.58
CA ILE A 103 -4.35 1.77 15.16
C ILE A 103 -4.13 3.05 14.35
N GLY A 104 -4.89 4.11 14.65
CA GLY A 104 -4.75 5.40 13.99
C GLY A 104 -3.38 6.03 14.18
N ASP A 105 -2.86 6.06 15.41
CA ASP A 105 -1.54 6.59 15.70
C ASP A 105 -0.43 5.76 15.02
N TRP A 106 -0.57 4.44 14.98
CA TRP A 106 0.34 3.56 14.24
C TRP A 106 0.32 3.81 12.71
N TYR A 107 -0.86 4.00 12.13
CA TYR A 107 -0.97 4.37 10.72
C TYR A 107 -0.36 5.75 10.44
N ASP A 108 -0.53 6.70 11.35
CA ASP A 108 0.08 8.03 11.24
C ASP A 108 1.62 7.94 11.27
N GLU A 109 2.21 7.06 12.09
CA GLU A 109 3.65 6.77 12.08
C GLU A 109 4.11 6.26 10.71
N ILE A 110 3.36 5.31 10.11
CA ILE A 110 3.69 4.74 8.80
C ILE A 110 3.53 5.79 7.69
N ILE A 111 2.43 6.53 7.70
CA ILE A 111 2.17 7.61 6.72
C ILE A 111 3.29 8.65 6.78
N ALA A 112 3.68 9.08 7.98
CA ALA A 112 4.75 10.04 8.18
C ALA A 112 6.09 9.50 7.65
N ALA A 113 6.41 8.23 7.88
CA ALA A 113 7.61 7.60 7.35
C ALA A 113 7.60 7.54 5.81
N ILE A 114 6.46 7.20 5.20
CA ILE A 114 6.30 7.20 3.74
C ILE A 114 6.47 8.62 3.21
N GLU A 115 5.76 9.61 3.76
CA GLU A 115 5.76 10.99 3.25
C GLU A 115 7.10 11.69 3.42
N SER A 116 7.82 11.43 4.51
CA SER A 116 9.14 12.02 4.75
C SER A 116 10.25 11.40 3.90
N GLY A 117 10.16 10.10 3.59
CA GLY A 117 11.17 9.38 2.83
C GLY A 117 10.87 9.27 1.33
N LEU A 118 9.67 9.68 0.87
CA LEU A 118 9.29 9.56 -0.53
C LEU A 118 10.23 10.39 -1.43
N PRO A 119 10.91 9.78 -2.44
CA PRO A 119 11.82 10.50 -3.33
C PRO A 119 11.02 11.42 -4.26
N ARG A 120 10.88 12.69 -3.88
CA ARG A 120 10.04 13.68 -4.61
C ARG A 120 10.52 13.94 -6.02
N ASP A 121 11.85 13.92 -6.23
CA ASP A 121 12.48 14.10 -7.54
C ASP A 121 12.67 12.75 -8.29
N GLY A 122 12.22 11.65 -7.69
CA GLY A 122 12.28 10.32 -8.28
C GLY A 122 11.16 10.08 -9.31
N SER A 123 11.43 9.13 -10.22
CA SER A 123 10.39 8.65 -11.15
C SER A 123 9.21 8.03 -10.38
N VAL A 124 8.04 7.94 -11.05
CA VAL A 124 6.85 7.28 -10.49
C VAL A 124 7.17 5.85 -10.03
N ARG A 125 8.03 5.11 -10.79
CA ARG A 125 8.47 3.77 -10.39
C ARG A 125 9.30 3.78 -9.10
N GLN A 126 10.20 4.75 -8.93
CA GLN A 126 10.99 4.86 -7.69
C GLN A 126 10.11 5.19 -6.49
N GLN A 127 9.16 6.11 -6.64
CA GLN A 127 8.18 6.44 -5.60
C GLN A 127 7.31 5.24 -5.24
N PHE A 128 6.81 4.52 -6.24
CA PHE A 128 6.04 3.30 -6.06
C PHE A 128 6.85 2.22 -5.31
N ALA A 129 8.08 1.94 -5.76
CA ALA A 129 8.98 0.98 -5.14
C ALA A 129 9.30 1.33 -3.68
N PHE A 130 9.52 2.62 -3.40
CA PHE A 130 9.73 3.11 -2.04
C PHE A 130 8.52 2.82 -1.13
N ILE A 131 7.30 3.10 -1.61
CA ILE A 131 6.08 2.85 -0.84
C ILE A 131 5.91 1.36 -0.53
N VAL A 132 6.09 0.48 -1.52
CA VAL A 132 5.95 -0.98 -1.33
C VAL A 132 6.97 -1.49 -0.30
N ARG A 133 8.26 -1.13 -0.43
CA ARG A 133 9.30 -1.54 0.54
C ARG A 133 9.03 -1.02 1.95
N THR A 134 8.70 0.27 2.05
CA THR A 134 8.43 0.90 3.35
C THR A 134 7.21 0.28 4.02
N HIS A 135 6.14 0.01 3.26
CA HIS A 135 4.95 -0.66 3.75
C HIS A 135 5.29 -2.03 4.37
N LEU A 136 5.96 -2.91 3.60
CA LEU A 136 6.28 -4.25 4.09
C LEU A 136 7.21 -4.23 5.30
N ARG A 137 8.24 -3.37 5.29
CA ARG A 137 9.17 -3.25 6.43
C ARG A 137 8.47 -2.77 7.71
N LEU A 138 7.67 -1.71 7.62
CA LEU A 138 7.03 -1.15 8.81
C LEU A 138 5.94 -2.06 9.37
N MET A 139 5.24 -2.80 8.51
CA MET A 139 4.24 -3.77 8.93
C MET A 139 4.86 -5.01 9.56
N LEU A 140 5.98 -5.52 9.03
CA LEU A 140 6.57 -6.80 9.44
C LEU A 140 7.66 -6.66 10.50
N VAL A 141 8.39 -5.53 10.54
CA VAL A 141 9.50 -5.36 11.51
C VAL A 141 9.01 -4.65 12.78
N ASN A 142 8.23 -3.58 12.63
CA ASN A 142 7.87 -2.71 13.76
C ASN A 142 6.41 -2.84 14.19
N GLY A 143 5.61 -3.63 13.50
CA GLY A 143 4.16 -3.65 13.68
C GLY A 143 3.49 -5.00 13.55
N THR A 144 4.23 -6.11 13.63
CA THR A 144 3.72 -7.47 13.37
C THR A 144 2.42 -7.77 14.12
N ASP A 145 2.36 -7.46 15.42
CA ASP A 145 1.19 -7.75 16.24
C ASP A 145 -0.01 -6.84 15.92
N LEU A 146 0.24 -5.54 15.69
CA LEU A 146 -0.81 -4.62 15.23
C LEU A 146 -1.25 -4.92 13.79
N CYS A 147 -0.34 -5.38 12.94
CA CYS A 147 -0.66 -5.87 11.61
C CYS A 147 -1.59 -7.08 11.69
N ALA A 148 -1.27 -8.09 12.52
CA ALA A 148 -2.14 -9.24 12.77
C ALA A 148 -3.53 -8.82 13.27
N LEU A 149 -3.58 -7.85 14.19
CA LEU A 149 -4.82 -7.29 14.70
C LEU A 149 -5.66 -6.66 13.58
N VAL A 150 -5.07 -5.80 12.75
CA VAL A 150 -5.78 -5.13 11.65
C VAL A 150 -6.23 -6.13 10.58
N LEU A 151 -5.43 -7.12 10.24
CA LEU A 151 -5.78 -8.16 9.28
C LEU A 151 -6.94 -9.05 9.76
N SER A 152 -6.98 -9.37 11.06
CA SER A 152 -8.06 -10.18 11.64
C SER A 152 -9.37 -9.39 11.74
N GLU A 153 -9.30 -8.17 12.26
CA GLU A 153 -10.47 -7.31 12.49
C GLU A 153 -11.04 -6.69 11.21
N GLY A 154 -10.18 -6.33 10.25
CA GLY A 154 -10.59 -5.71 8.99
C GLY A 154 -11.41 -6.64 8.08
N ARG A 155 -11.39 -7.96 8.31
CA ARG A 155 -12.18 -8.97 7.57
C ARG A 155 -13.50 -9.35 8.25
N ALA A 156 -13.68 -9.01 9.51
CA ALA A 156 -14.90 -9.32 10.24
C ALA A 156 -16.04 -8.37 9.85
N ARG A 157 -17.08 -8.89 9.19
CA ARG A 157 -18.16 -8.13 8.54
C ARG A 157 -19.08 -7.35 9.48
N HIS A 158 -19.05 -7.63 10.76
CA HIS A 158 -19.95 -7.04 11.78
C HIS A 158 -19.18 -6.44 12.95
N HIS A 159 -17.97 -5.96 12.68
CA HIS A 159 -17.11 -5.49 13.76
C HIS A 159 -17.40 -4.05 14.13
N GLU A 160 -17.38 -3.82 15.43
CA GLU A 160 -17.52 -2.49 16.03
C GLU A 160 -16.50 -1.46 15.50
N LEU A 161 -15.36 -1.92 14.99
CA LEU A 161 -14.28 -1.09 14.45
C LEU A 161 -14.43 -0.74 12.95
N GLY A 162 -15.36 -1.36 12.22
CA GLY A 162 -15.40 -1.34 10.75
C GLY A 162 -15.42 0.07 10.13
N GLU A 163 -16.24 0.99 10.67
CA GLU A 163 -16.30 2.37 10.15
C GLU A 163 -15.01 3.15 10.44
N ALA A 164 -14.48 3.02 11.67
CA ALA A 164 -13.24 3.69 12.06
C ALA A 164 -12.06 3.19 11.22
N LEU A 165 -11.97 1.87 10.98
CA LEU A 165 -10.93 1.28 10.13
C LEU A 165 -11.05 1.69 8.66
N THR A 166 -12.25 1.89 8.14
CA THR A 166 -12.46 2.34 6.75
C THR A 166 -11.83 3.71 6.52
N GLU A 167 -12.05 4.67 7.41
CA GLU A 167 -11.45 6.01 7.30
C GLU A 167 -9.93 5.95 7.49
N LEU A 168 -9.44 5.17 8.43
CA LEU A 168 -8.01 4.95 8.63
C LEU A 168 -7.35 4.35 7.38
N GLN A 169 -7.97 3.35 6.75
CA GLN A 169 -7.48 2.77 5.51
C GLN A 169 -7.45 3.79 4.36
N ARG A 170 -8.45 4.64 4.25
CA ARG A 170 -8.48 5.71 3.24
C ARG A 170 -7.28 6.65 3.39
N ARG A 171 -6.99 7.10 4.61
CA ARG A 171 -5.83 7.96 4.92
C ARG A 171 -4.51 7.23 4.63
N TYR A 172 -4.41 6.00 5.07
CA TYR A 172 -3.24 5.15 4.91
C TYR A 172 -2.88 4.88 3.44
N THR A 173 -3.88 4.67 2.59
CA THR A 173 -3.65 4.41 1.16
C THR A 173 -3.40 5.68 0.34
N ALA A 174 -3.63 6.88 0.90
CA ALA A 174 -3.54 8.14 0.18
C ALA A 174 -2.17 8.41 -0.47
N PRO A 175 -1.00 8.12 0.15
CA PRO A 175 0.29 8.31 -0.50
C PRO A 175 0.43 7.51 -1.81
N LEU A 176 0.05 6.22 -1.80
CA LEU A 176 0.05 5.40 -3.01
C LEU A 176 -0.92 5.95 -4.06
N MET A 177 -2.12 6.36 -3.65
CA MET A 177 -3.12 6.89 -4.58
C MET A 177 -2.62 8.14 -5.32
N ARG A 178 -1.85 9.01 -4.64
CA ARG A 178 -1.21 10.17 -5.29
C ARG A 178 -0.18 9.75 -6.34
N VAL A 179 0.67 8.77 -6.02
CA VAL A 179 1.68 8.27 -6.96
C VAL A 179 1.03 7.60 -8.18
N LEU A 180 -0.02 6.80 -7.97
CA LEU A 180 -0.77 6.18 -9.07
C LEU A 180 -1.47 7.23 -9.94
N ALA A 181 -2.10 8.25 -9.35
CA ALA A 181 -2.74 9.34 -10.08
C ALA A 181 -1.73 10.12 -10.92
N GLN A 182 -0.61 10.53 -10.32
CA GLN A 182 0.49 11.18 -11.04
C GLN A 182 1.00 10.32 -12.18
N GLY A 183 1.14 9.01 -11.95
CA GLY A 183 1.55 8.06 -12.98
C GLY A 183 0.59 7.98 -14.16
N GLN A 184 -0.72 8.04 -13.93
CA GLN A 184 -1.72 8.11 -15.00
C GLN A 184 -1.67 9.44 -15.75
N GLU A 185 -1.56 10.57 -15.04
CA GLU A 185 -1.44 11.91 -15.64
C GLU A 185 -0.20 12.01 -16.55
N THR A 186 0.92 11.44 -16.10
CA THR A 186 2.19 11.42 -16.86
C THR A 186 2.31 10.25 -17.83
N ARG A 187 1.27 9.44 -18.00
CA ARG A 187 1.23 8.26 -18.88
C ARG A 187 2.29 7.19 -18.58
N GLN A 188 2.84 7.17 -17.39
CA GLN A 188 3.73 6.11 -16.92
C GLN A 188 2.97 4.92 -16.34
N ILE A 189 1.72 5.14 -15.91
CA ILE A 189 0.79 4.11 -15.46
C ILE A 189 -0.42 4.08 -16.39
N ARG A 190 -0.94 2.89 -16.59
CA ARG A 190 -2.11 2.63 -17.46
C ARG A 190 -3.35 3.39 -16.98
N SER A 191 -4.08 4.00 -17.92
CA SER A 191 -5.30 4.79 -17.65
C SER A 191 -6.59 4.05 -18.01
N ASP A 192 -6.50 2.84 -18.58
CA ASP A 192 -7.63 1.98 -18.92
C ASP A 192 -8.27 1.29 -17.70
N MET A 193 -7.66 1.44 -16.52
CA MET A 193 -8.18 0.94 -15.25
C MET A 193 -8.38 2.08 -14.25
N PRO A 194 -9.49 2.06 -13.48
CA PRO A 194 -9.73 3.06 -12.45
C PRO A 194 -8.73 2.94 -11.30
N LEU A 195 -8.29 4.06 -10.74
CA LEU A 195 -7.33 4.13 -9.62
C LEU A 195 -7.69 3.20 -8.44
N ARG A 196 -8.99 3.05 -8.15
CA ARG A 196 -9.46 2.16 -7.09
C ARG A 196 -9.11 0.69 -7.35
N LEU A 197 -9.18 0.25 -8.61
CA LEU A 197 -8.77 -1.11 -8.98
C LEU A 197 -7.26 -1.26 -8.89
N LEU A 198 -6.49 -0.29 -9.41
CA LEU A 198 -5.02 -0.30 -9.31
C LEU A 198 -4.56 -0.35 -7.85
N ARG A 199 -5.18 0.44 -6.97
CA ARG A 199 -4.95 0.34 -5.52
C ARG A 199 -5.15 -1.08 -4.99
N SER A 200 -6.27 -1.71 -5.35
CA SER A 200 -6.59 -3.06 -4.88
C SER A 200 -5.63 -4.11 -5.43
N MET A 201 -5.14 -3.93 -6.67
CA MET A 201 -4.11 -4.78 -7.26
C MET A 201 -2.77 -4.66 -6.54
N VAL A 202 -2.43 -3.49 -6.02
CA VAL A 202 -1.18 -3.27 -5.27
C VAL A 202 -1.30 -3.79 -3.84
N PHE A 203 -2.34 -3.39 -3.11
CA PHE A 203 -2.48 -3.79 -1.69
C PHE A 203 -2.86 -5.26 -1.51
N GLY A 204 -3.63 -5.86 -2.42
CA GLY A 204 -4.05 -7.26 -2.29
C GLY A 204 -2.89 -8.25 -2.14
N PRO A 205 -1.92 -8.28 -3.06
CA PRO A 205 -0.73 -9.12 -2.92
C PRO A 205 0.11 -8.79 -1.67
N MET A 206 0.29 -7.51 -1.34
CA MET A 206 1.00 -7.10 -0.13
C MET A 206 0.30 -7.60 1.14
N GLU A 207 -1.03 -7.45 1.24
CA GLU A 207 -1.82 -7.98 2.36
C GLU A 207 -1.69 -9.50 2.48
N HIS A 208 -1.60 -10.22 1.36
CA HIS A 208 -1.42 -11.66 1.40
C HIS A 208 -0.04 -12.06 1.95
N VAL A 209 1.01 -11.34 1.55
CA VAL A 209 2.35 -11.51 2.13
C VAL A 209 2.35 -11.23 3.63
N LEU A 210 1.69 -10.15 4.07
CA LEU A 210 1.55 -9.83 5.49
C LEU A 210 0.80 -10.93 6.24
N TRP A 211 -0.25 -11.48 5.64
CA TRP A 211 -1.02 -12.58 6.22
C TRP A 211 -0.16 -13.84 6.42
N ASP A 212 0.60 -14.22 5.40
CA ASP A 212 1.50 -15.38 5.48
C ASP A 212 2.59 -15.20 6.54
N ALA A 213 3.16 -13.99 6.63
CA ALA A 213 4.19 -13.69 7.62
C ALA A 213 3.65 -13.67 9.06
N THR A 214 2.48 -13.02 9.28
CA THR A 214 1.98 -12.73 10.63
C THR A 214 1.11 -13.84 11.19
N LEU A 215 0.16 -14.36 10.40
CA LEU A 215 -0.83 -15.32 10.87
C LEU A 215 -0.47 -16.78 10.54
N ALA A 216 0.21 -17.02 9.42
CA ALA A 216 0.73 -18.34 9.09
C ALA A 216 2.16 -18.58 9.62
N ASN A 217 2.76 -17.59 10.28
CA ASN A 217 4.10 -17.61 10.87
C ASN A 217 5.19 -18.13 9.91
N ARG A 218 5.12 -17.70 8.65
CA ARG A 218 6.11 -18.07 7.63
C ARG A 218 7.26 -17.07 7.66
N HIS A 219 8.48 -17.59 7.65
CA HIS A 219 9.65 -16.74 7.48
C HIS A 219 9.68 -16.15 6.07
N ILE A 220 9.80 -14.84 5.97
CA ILE A 220 9.82 -14.11 4.70
C ILE A 220 11.07 -13.23 4.66
N ASP A 221 11.85 -13.35 3.58
CA ASP A 221 12.84 -12.33 3.24
C ASP A 221 12.10 -11.09 2.71
N ILE A 222 12.03 -10.06 3.55
CA ILE A 222 11.23 -8.86 3.29
C ILE A 222 11.75 -8.12 2.05
N ASP A 223 13.07 -8.01 1.90
CA ASP A 223 13.66 -7.24 0.81
C ASP A 223 13.53 -7.96 -0.52
N ALA A 224 13.84 -9.25 -0.57
CA ALA A 224 13.65 -10.07 -1.77
C ALA A 224 12.17 -10.13 -2.18
N THR A 225 11.26 -10.28 -1.22
CA THR A 225 9.81 -10.31 -1.48
C THR A 225 9.31 -8.96 -1.98
N ALA A 226 9.80 -7.86 -1.42
CA ALA A 226 9.45 -6.51 -1.88
C ALA A 226 9.90 -6.29 -3.31
N ASP A 227 11.12 -6.69 -3.67
CA ASP A 227 11.66 -6.55 -5.02
C ASP A 227 10.84 -7.34 -6.04
N GLN A 228 10.51 -8.59 -5.73
CA GLN A 228 9.66 -9.43 -6.58
C GLN A 228 8.26 -8.83 -6.77
N LEU A 229 7.65 -8.35 -5.69
CA LEU A 229 6.35 -7.68 -5.77
C LEU A 229 6.40 -6.41 -6.60
N ILE A 230 7.44 -5.59 -6.43
CA ILE A 230 7.61 -4.36 -7.21
C ILE A 230 7.69 -4.67 -8.69
N ASP A 231 8.47 -5.66 -9.10
CA ASP A 231 8.65 -6.01 -10.49
C ASP A 231 7.35 -6.54 -11.12
N VAL A 232 6.66 -7.45 -10.45
CA VAL A 232 5.39 -8.02 -10.95
C VAL A 232 4.29 -6.96 -11.00
N LEU A 233 4.14 -6.17 -9.93
CA LEU A 233 3.11 -5.14 -9.86
C LEU A 233 3.38 -4.01 -10.83
N TRP A 234 4.65 -3.59 -10.97
CA TRP A 234 5.01 -2.55 -11.94
C TRP A 234 4.71 -2.98 -13.37
N ALA A 235 5.04 -4.23 -13.74
CA ALA A 235 4.70 -4.78 -15.04
C ALA A 235 3.20 -4.75 -15.35
N ALA A 236 2.35 -4.93 -14.32
CA ALA A 236 0.90 -4.83 -14.45
C ALA A 236 0.38 -3.39 -14.50
N LEU A 237 1.12 -2.43 -13.94
CA LEU A 237 0.74 -1.02 -13.87
C LEU A 237 1.12 -0.22 -15.12
N ILE A 238 2.17 -0.60 -15.85
CA ILE A 238 2.59 0.11 -17.07
C ILE A 238 1.52 0.01 -18.15
N PRO A 239 1.42 1.02 -19.05
CA PRO A 239 0.52 0.94 -20.19
C PRO A 239 0.88 -0.25 -21.10
N PRO A 240 -0.09 -1.01 -21.60
CA PRO A 240 0.17 -2.20 -22.43
C PRO A 240 0.97 -1.87 -23.71
N ASP A 241 0.76 -0.68 -24.27
CA ASP A 241 1.48 -0.23 -25.46
C ASP A 241 2.98 -0.04 -25.26
N VAL A 242 3.40 0.32 -24.03
CA VAL A 242 4.82 0.49 -23.70
C VAL A 242 5.55 -0.85 -23.72
N ALA A 243 4.93 -1.90 -23.19
CA ALA A 243 5.49 -3.25 -23.21
C ALA A 243 5.57 -3.81 -24.64
N ALA A 244 4.52 -3.62 -25.46
CA ALA A 244 4.50 -4.02 -26.86
C ALA A 244 5.55 -3.29 -27.68
N ASN A 245 5.66 -1.96 -27.50
CA ASN A 245 6.66 -1.13 -28.19
C ASN A 245 8.10 -1.49 -27.78
N ALA A 246 8.36 -1.82 -26.50
CA ALA A 246 9.68 -2.25 -26.06
C ALA A 246 10.10 -3.56 -26.71
N LEU A 247 9.18 -4.53 -26.82
CA LEU A 247 9.43 -5.80 -27.50
C LEU A 247 9.69 -5.61 -29.01
N GLN A 248 8.92 -4.73 -29.67
CA GLN A 248 9.12 -4.40 -31.07
C GLN A 248 10.48 -3.73 -31.33
N ARG A 249 10.90 -2.79 -30.46
CA ARG A 249 12.23 -2.16 -30.55
C ARG A 249 13.34 -3.18 -30.37
N PHE A 250 13.24 -4.03 -29.33
CA PHE A 250 14.22 -5.09 -29.10
C PHE A 250 14.33 -6.03 -30.30
N LYS A 251 13.20 -6.44 -30.87
CA LYS A 251 13.19 -7.26 -32.11
C LYS A 251 13.88 -6.57 -33.25
N ALA A 252 13.60 -5.29 -33.50
CA ALA A 252 14.25 -4.52 -34.57
C ALA A 252 15.77 -4.39 -34.33
N GLU A 253 16.23 -4.20 -33.10
CA GLU A 253 17.66 -4.14 -32.77
C GLU A 253 18.35 -5.50 -33.00
N VAL A 254 17.71 -6.60 -32.66
CA VAL A 254 18.23 -7.96 -32.92
C VAL A 254 18.31 -8.24 -34.41
N ASP A 255 17.25 -7.93 -35.15
CA ASP A 255 17.20 -8.12 -36.61
C ASP A 255 18.33 -7.29 -37.32
N GLU A 256 18.55 -6.06 -36.86
CA GLU A 256 19.64 -5.19 -37.40
C GLU A 256 21.02 -5.73 -37.03
N ALA A 257 21.24 -6.18 -35.81
CA ALA A 257 22.50 -6.77 -35.39
C ALA A 257 22.81 -8.06 -36.18
N THR A 258 21.82 -8.90 -36.41
CA THR A 258 21.92 -10.11 -37.18
C THR A 258 22.30 -9.79 -38.66
N ARG A 259 21.65 -8.81 -39.26
CA ARG A 259 21.96 -8.36 -40.62
C ARG A 259 23.41 -7.84 -40.73
N ARG A 260 23.88 -7.03 -39.80
CA ARG A 260 25.26 -6.54 -39.77
C ARG A 260 26.28 -7.67 -39.65
N PHE A 261 25.97 -8.65 -38.84
CA PHE A 261 26.82 -9.83 -38.68
C PHE A 261 26.90 -10.64 -39.98
N GLU A 262 25.79 -10.89 -40.68
CA GLU A 262 25.74 -11.58 -41.93
C GLU A 262 26.52 -10.83 -43.03
N GLU A 263 26.37 -9.49 -43.13
CA GLU A 263 27.11 -8.65 -44.06
C GLU A 263 28.61 -8.65 -43.78
N SER A 264 29.02 -8.64 -42.53
CA SER A 264 30.42 -8.73 -42.11
C SER A 264 31.02 -10.10 -42.47
N SER A 265 30.27 -11.16 -42.26
CA SER A 265 30.67 -12.53 -42.55
C SER A 265 30.83 -12.77 -44.06
N ARG A 266 30.03 -12.10 -44.90
CA ARG A 266 30.18 -12.17 -46.38
C ARG A 266 31.34 -11.37 -46.90
N LYS A 267 31.80 -10.35 -46.21
CA LYS A 267 32.93 -9.50 -46.60
C LYS A 267 34.28 -10.03 -46.08
N ALA A 268 34.31 -11.06 -45.26
CA ALA A 268 35.53 -11.68 -44.83
C ALA A 268 36.25 -12.35 -46.06
N PRO A 269 37.48 -11.96 -46.41
CA PRO A 269 38.17 -12.53 -47.55
C PRO A 269 38.41 -14.01 -47.33
N GLY A 270 37.94 -14.84 -48.25
CA GLY A 270 38.17 -16.28 -48.25
C GLY A 270 39.64 -16.57 -48.11
N GLY A 271 39.99 -17.27 -47.02
CA GLY A 271 41.35 -17.67 -46.69
C GLY A 271 42.00 -18.33 -47.91
N ALA A 272 43.14 -17.82 -48.30
CA ALA A 272 43.99 -18.30 -49.38
C ALA A 272 44.16 -19.83 -49.22
N ARG A 273 43.66 -20.59 -50.20
CA ARG A 273 44.04 -21.98 -50.42
C ARG A 273 45.54 -22.00 -50.68
N GLY A 274 46.29 -22.50 -49.71
CA GLY A 274 47.69 -22.80 -49.90
C GLY A 274 47.89 -23.75 -51.10
N GLU A 275 48.46 -23.25 -52.15
CA GLU A 275 49.01 -24.07 -53.22
C GLU A 275 50.09 -24.98 -52.63
N ARG A 276 49.80 -26.27 -52.64
CA ARG A 276 50.83 -27.28 -52.49
C ARG A 276 51.50 -27.41 -53.83
N THR A 277 52.70 -26.90 -53.96
CA THR A 277 53.62 -27.24 -55.05
C THR A 277 54.07 -28.69 -54.92
N PRO A 278 54.01 -29.51 -55.96
CA PRO A 278 54.70 -30.77 -56.01
C PRO A 278 56.14 -30.51 -56.55
N GLY A 279 57.14 -30.83 -55.69
CA GLY A 279 58.55 -30.76 -56.04
C GLY A 279 59.19 -32.10 -55.74
N ASP A 280 59.75 -32.66 -56.74
CA ASP A 280 60.78 -33.67 -56.99
C ASP A 280 61.26 -34.49 -55.77
#